data_331e3d02ed54820046346d7e7d4b6d3a
#
_entry.id   331e3d02ed54820046346d7e7d4b6d3a
#
_cell.length_a   1.000
_cell.length_b   1.000
_cell.length_c   1.000
_cell.angle_alpha   90.00
_cell.angle_beta   90.00
_cell.angle_gamma   90.00
#
_symmetry.space_group_name_H-M   'P 1'
#
loop_
_entity.id
_entity.type
_entity.pdbx_description
1 polymer ?
#
loop_
_entity_poly.entity_id
_entity_poly.type
_entity_poly.pdbx_seq_one_letter_code
_entity_poly.pdbx_strand_id
1 'polypeptide(L)'
;SDITKTNHLQQTQQWLVSQSFYDSLSDENKKLLDDGIAVACEAATSYALDNEAAWTKEIEEYGCTITELTDEQRAVFKEAVAPEWASVEAKVSPEVWEAYTK
;
A
#
# COMPACT_ATOMS: atom_id res chain seq x y z
N SER A 1 -9.44 18.52 15.04
CA SER A 1 -8.40 18.16 14.05
C SER A 1 -9.06 17.69 12.78
N ASP A 2 -8.42 17.98 11.63
CA ASP A 2 -8.96 17.65 10.31
C ASP A 2 -8.05 16.64 9.62
N ILE A 3 -8.64 15.63 9.00
CA ILE A 3 -7.97 14.57 8.23
C ILE A 3 -8.55 14.59 6.83
N THR A 4 -7.71 14.73 5.82
CA THR A 4 -8.13 14.64 4.42
C THR A 4 -7.61 13.33 3.81
N LYS A 5 -8.52 12.48 3.34
CA LYS A 5 -8.17 11.23 2.65
C LYS A 5 -7.75 11.53 1.21
N THR A 6 -6.48 11.81 1.04
CA THR A 6 -5.90 12.10 -0.29
C THR A 6 -5.67 10.87 -1.13
N ASN A 7 -5.52 9.69 -0.50
CA ASN A 7 -5.22 8.40 -1.15
C ASN A 7 -4.03 8.48 -2.13
N HIS A 8 -3.03 9.30 -1.78
CA HIS A 8 -1.86 9.56 -2.65
C HIS A 8 -0.76 8.51 -2.51
N LEU A 9 -0.82 7.65 -1.51
CA LEU A 9 0.16 6.62 -1.23
C LEU A 9 -0.53 5.29 -0.95
N GLN A 10 -0.17 4.28 -1.73
CA GLN A 10 -0.52 2.90 -1.41
C GLN A 10 0.63 2.26 -0.64
N GLN A 11 0.43 2.03 0.64
CA GLN A 11 1.44 1.40 1.48
C GLN A 11 1.36 -0.11 1.36
N THR A 12 2.41 -0.70 0.80
CA THR A 12 2.61 -2.15 0.78
C THR A 12 3.60 -2.57 1.85
N GLN A 13 3.33 -3.66 2.53
CA GLN A 13 4.28 -4.30 3.45
C GLN A 13 4.96 -5.45 2.72
N GLN A 14 6.28 -5.56 2.91
CA GLN A 14 7.08 -6.60 2.28
C GLN A 14 7.72 -7.49 3.35
N TRP A 15 7.65 -8.78 3.15
CA TRP A 15 8.39 -9.75 3.92
C TRP A 15 9.67 -10.07 3.16
N LEU A 16 10.82 -9.79 3.77
CA LEU A 16 12.11 -9.98 3.14
C LEU A 16 12.92 -11.01 3.94
N VAL A 17 13.56 -11.90 3.21
CA VAL A 17 14.50 -12.86 3.75
C VAL A 17 15.76 -12.85 2.88
N SER A 18 16.93 -13.05 3.47
CA SER A 18 18.15 -13.11 2.67
C SER A 18 18.16 -14.38 1.80
N GLN A 19 18.62 -14.26 0.57
CA GLN A 19 18.70 -15.37 -0.37
C GLN A 19 19.53 -16.54 0.22
N SER A 20 20.67 -16.22 0.86
CA SER A 20 21.52 -17.25 1.46
C SER A 20 20.85 -18.02 2.59
N PHE A 21 20.00 -17.36 3.39
CA PHE A 21 19.21 -18.03 4.40
C PHE A 21 18.16 -18.94 3.76
N TYR A 22 17.40 -18.41 2.79
CA TYR A 22 16.38 -19.19 2.09
C TYR A 22 16.95 -20.43 1.41
N ASP A 23 18.11 -20.28 0.74
CA ASP A 23 18.79 -21.39 0.06
C ASP A 23 19.32 -22.45 1.03
N SER A 24 19.63 -22.08 2.28
CA SER A 24 20.07 -23.01 3.31
C SER A 24 18.97 -23.89 3.89
N LEU A 25 17.70 -23.56 3.62
CA LEU A 25 16.56 -24.33 4.11
C LEU A 25 16.35 -25.60 3.29
N SER A 26 15.85 -26.66 3.92
CA SER A 26 15.31 -27.83 3.21
C SER A 26 14.06 -27.44 2.41
N ASP A 27 13.72 -28.21 1.39
CA ASP A 27 12.53 -27.96 0.58
C ASP A 27 11.23 -27.93 1.41
N GLU A 28 11.15 -28.77 2.44
CA GLU A 28 10.05 -28.78 3.39
C GLU A 28 9.96 -27.45 4.18
N ASN A 29 11.11 -26.95 4.67
CA ASN A 29 11.16 -25.69 5.42
C ASN A 29 10.92 -24.47 4.52
N LYS A 30 11.38 -24.49 3.24
CA LYS A 30 11.03 -23.46 2.28
C LYS A 30 9.52 -23.39 2.08
N LYS A 31 8.89 -24.56 1.86
CA LYS A 31 7.44 -24.61 1.71
C LYS A 31 6.68 -24.11 2.94
N LEU A 32 7.13 -24.48 4.15
CA LEU A 32 6.52 -24.00 5.40
C LEU A 32 6.65 -22.48 5.54
N LEU A 33 7.80 -21.92 5.18
CA LEU A 33 8.03 -20.48 5.20
C LEU A 33 7.12 -19.74 4.18
N ASP A 34 7.06 -20.24 2.95
CA ASP A 34 6.26 -19.63 1.87
C ASP A 34 4.76 -19.70 2.22
N ASP A 35 4.26 -20.86 2.66
CA ASP A 35 2.88 -21.04 3.07
C ASP A 35 2.53 -20.15 4.28
N GLY A 36 3.43 -20.06 5.25
CA GLY A 36 3.25 -19.21 6.43
C GLY A 36 3.18 -17.72 6.09
N ILE A 37 4.05 -17.25 5.21
CA ILE A 37 4.04 -15.86 4.73
C ILE A 37 2.76 -15.57 3.94
N ALA A 38 2.31 -16.47 3.09
CA ALA A 38 1.07 -16.30 2.33
C ALA A 38 -0.14 -16.12 3.26
N VAL A 39 -0.26 -16.98 4.29
CA VAL A 39 -1.32 -16.86 5.30
C VAL A 39 -1.20 -15.55 6.10
N ALA A 40 0.00 -15.16 6.49
CA ALA A 40 0.22 -13.92 7.22
C ALA A 40 -0.15 -12.67 6.38
N CYS A 41 0.19 -12.65 5.09
CA CYS A 41 -0.19 -11.58 4.18
C CYS A 41 -1.71 -11.47 4.02
N GLU A 42 -2.39 -12.59 3.81
CA GLU A 42 -3.85 -12.63 3.70
C GLU A 42 -4.51 -12.13 4.99
N ALA A 43 -4.09 -12.65 6.14
CA ALA A 43 -4.63 -12.25 7.44
C ALA A 43 -4.41 -10.74 7.73
N ALA A 44 -3.22 -10.20 7.43
CA ALA A 44 -2.93 -8.79 7.63
C ALA A 44 -3.78 -7.89 6.72
N THR A 45 -3.96 -8.28 5.46
CA THR A 45 -4.78 -7.55 4.50
C THR A 45 -6.25 -7.56 4.91
N SER A 46 -6.80 -8.72 5.23
CA SER A 46 -8.19 -8.83 5.71
C SER A 46 -8.42 -8.04 6.98
N TYR A 47 -7.49 -8.13 7.95
CA TYR A 47 -7.60 -7.36 9.19
C TYR A 47 -7.64 -5.85 8.95
N ALA A 48 -6.80 -5.33 8.06
CA ALA A 48 -6.79 -3.91 7.74
C ALA A 48 -8.11 -3.47 7.07
N LEU A 49 -8.58 -4.21 6.07
CA LEU A 49 -9.82 -3.90 5.35
C LEU A 49 -11.07 -4.00 6.26
N ASP A 50 -11.14 -5.04 7.08
CA ASP A 50 -12.28 -5.28 7.97
C ASP A 50 -12.40 -4.22 9.08
N ASN A 51 -11.28 -3.63 9.49
CA ASN A 51 -11.26 -2.66 10.58
C ASN A 51 -11.24 -1.20 10.11
N GLU A 52 -11.04 -0.90 8.83
CA GLU A 52 -10.95 0.48 8.33
C GLU A 52 -12.17 1.33 8.71
N ALA A 53 -13.36 0.79 8.57
CA ALA A 53 -14.60 1.49 8.90
C ALA A 53 -14.75 1.75 10.42
N ALA A 54 -14.30 0.80 11.25
CA ALA A 54 -14.33 0.94 12.70
C ALA A 54 -13.34 2.02 13.17
N TRP A 55 -12.12 2.01 12.63
CA TRP A 55 -11.11 3.03 12.94
C TRP A 55 -11.51 4.42 12.46
N THR A 56 -12.14 4.52 11.30
CA THR A 56 -12.69 5.78 10.79
C THR A 56 -13.70 6.37 11.78
N LYS A 57 -14.61 5.53 12.27
CA LYS A 57 -15.61 5.93 13.26
C LYS A 57 -14.98 6.36 14.60
N GLU A 58 -13.99 5.63 15.11
CA GLU A 58 -13.27 5.99 16.32
C GLU A 58 -12.59 7.37 16.20
N ILE A 59 -11.99 7.66 15.04
CA ILE A 59 -11.36 8.95 14.75
C ILE A 59 -12.39 10.08 14.76
N GLU A 60 -13.57 9.87 14.18
CA GLU A 60 -14.66 10.84 14.19
C GLU A 60 -15.22 11.06 15.61
N GLU A 61 -15.42 9.97 16.38
CA GLU A 61 -15.85 10.03 17.77
C GLU A 61 -14.85 10.74 18.69
N TYR A 62 -13.56 10.69 18.36
CA TYR A 62 -12.51 11.46 19.04
C TYR A 62 -12.59 12.97 18.74
N GLY A 63 -13.42 13.39 17.79
CA GLY A 63 -13.63 14.79 17.41
C GLY A 63 -12.80 15.25 16.21
N CYS A 64 -12.32 14.33 15.38
CA CYS A 64 -11.70 14.66 14.11
C CYS A 64 -12.75 14.77 13.01
N THR A 65 -12.57 15.71 12.09
CA THR A 65 -13.34 15.78 10.85
C THR A 65 -12.59 15.03 9.77
N ILE A 66 -13.25 14.07 9.12
CA ILE A 66 -12.68 13.34 7.97
C ILE A 66 -13.30 13.89 6.69
N THR A 67 -12.45 14.32 5.78
CA THR A 67 -12.84 14.85 4.47
C THR A 67 -12.42 13.90 3.36
N GLU A 68 -13.37 13.44 2.57
CA GLU A 68 -13.12 12.70 1.33
C GLU A 68 -12.94 13.70 0.19
N LEU A 69 -11.97 13.47 -0.68
CA LEU A 69 -11.77 14.27 -1.89
C LEU A 69 -12.66 13.74 -3.01
N THR A 70 -13.26 14.66 -3.77
CA THR A 70 -13.90 14.32 -5.05
C THR A 70 -12.85 13.97 -6.11
N ASP A 71 -13.27 13.37 -7.21
CA ASP A 71 -12.38 13.04 -8.33
C ASP A 71 -11.77 14.30 -8.96
N GLU A 72 -12.54 15.38 -9.04
CA GLU A 72 -12.07 16.69 -9.53
C GLU A 72 -10.99 17.26 -8.61
N GLN A 73 -11.16 17.15 -7.29
CA GLN A 73 -10.16 17.58 -6.32
C GLN A 73 -8.89 16.74 -6.41
N ARG A 74 -9.01 15.41 -6.59
CA ARG A 74 -7.86 14.53 -6.81
C ARG A 74 -7.13 14.88 -8.10
N ALA A 75 -7.85 15.22 -9.16
CA ALA A 75 -7.27 15.62 -10.44
C ALA A 75 -6.36 16.84 -10.32
N VAL A 76 -6.72 17.80 -9.45
CA VAL A 76 -5.86 18.98 -9.18
C VAL A 76 -4.52 18.57 -8.56
N PHE A 77 -4.52 17.62 -7.60
CA PHE A 77 -3.28 17.10 -7.03
C PHE A 77 -2.45 16.35 -8.08
N LYS A 78 -3.10 15.54 -8.90
CA LYS A 78 -2.45 14.77 -9.97
C LYS A 78 -1.79 15.70 -11.00
N GLU A 79 -2.46 16.77 -11.37
CA GLU A 79 -1.93 17.79 -12.29
C GLU A 79 -0.74 18.54 -11.68
N ALA A 80 -0.84 18.91 -10.41
CA ALA A 80 0.23 19.63 -9.70
C ALA A 80 1.55 18.83 -9.62
N VAL A 81 1.49 17.49 -9.52
CA VAL A 81 2.68 16.64 -9.46
C VAL A 81 3.13 16.10 -10.82
N ALA A 82 2.37 16.32 -11.88
CA ALA A 82 2.68 15.83 -13.22
C ALA A 82 4.09 16.22 -13.75
N PRO A 83 4.64 17.40 -13.46
CA PRO A 83 6.00 17.76 -13.87
C PRO A 83 7.08 16.83 -13.31
N GLU A 84 6.85 16.22 -12.14
CA GLU A 84 7.81 15.32 -11.51
C GLU A 84 7.78 13.90 -12.08
N TRP A 85 6.74 13.54 -12.80
CA TRP A 85 6.55 12.17 -13.29
C TRP A 85 7.64 11.72 -14.25
N ALA A 86 8.15 12.60 -15.10
CA ALA A 86 9.25 12.26 -16.02
C ALA A 86 10.51 11.81 -15.27
N SER A 87 10.77 12.38 -14.09
CA SER A 87 11.91 12.00 -13.25
C SER A 87 11.73 10.64 -12.58
N VAL A 88 10.50 10.23 -12.33
CA VAL A 88 10.16 8.91 -11.76
C VAL A 88 10.15 7.85 -12.85
N GLU A 89 9.50 8.15 -13.99
CA GLU A 89 9.45 7.25 -15.16
C GLU A 89 10.85 6.81 -15.60
N ALA A 90 11.82 7.73 -15.60
CA ALA A 90 13.20 7.43 -15.96
C ALA A 90 13.92 6.45 -15.00
N LYS A 91 13.36 6.18 -13.82
CA LYS A 91 13.97 5.36 -12.76
C LYS A 91 13.30 4.01 -12.56
N VAL A 92 12.17 3.76 -13.20
CA VAL A 92 11.40 2.53 -13.05
C VAL A 92 11.29 1.79 -14.39
N SER A 93 11.02 0.50 -14.37
CA SER A 93 10.79 -0.22 -15.62
C SER A 93 9.47 0.23 -16.28
N PRO A 94 9.36 0.18 -17.62
CA PRO A 94 8.11 0.53 -18.31
C PRO A 94 6.89 -0.24 -17.80
N GLU A 95 7.06 -1.52 -17.45
CA GLU A 95 5.99 -2.36 -16.91
C GLU A 95 5.47 -1.84 -15.57
N VAL A 96 6.39 -1.45 -14.67
CA VAL A 96 6.04 -0.86 -13.38
C VAL A 96 5.35 0.49 -13.58
N TRP A 97 5.91 1.34 -14.44
CA TRP A 97 5.32 2.65 -14.77
C TRP A 97 3.89 2.51 -15.29
N GLU A 98 3.68 1.63 -16.25
CA GLU A 98 2.37 1.38 -16.85
C GLU A 98 1.35 0.82 -15.86
N ALA A 99 1.76 -0.04 -14.94
CA ALA A 99 0.90 -0.62 -13.92
C ALA A 99 0.40 0.42 -12.89
N TYR A 100 1.22 1.45 -12.60
CA TYR A 100 0.90 2.45 -11.57
C TYR A 100 0.29 3.75 -12.12
N THR A 101 0.32 3.97 -13.43
CA THR A 101 -0.19 5.22 -14.04
C THR A 101 -1.49 5.05 -14.82
N LYS A 102 -1.95 3.81 -15.01
CA LYS A 102 -3.27 3.49 -15.53
C LYS A 102 -4.29 3.48 -14.41
#